data_1c7822271ccb3d4cfe5842885ef6499f
#
_entry.id   1c7822271ccb3d4cfe5842885ef6499f
#
_cell.length_a   1.000
_cell.length_b   1.000
_cell.length_c   1.000
_cell.angle_alpha   90.00
_cell.angle_beta   90.00
_cell.angle_gamma   90.00
#
_symmetry.space_group_name_H-M   'P 1'
#
loop_
_entity.id
_entity.type
_entity.pdbx_description
1 polymer ?
#
loop_
_entity_poly.entity_id
_entity_poly.type
_entity_poly.pdbx_seq_one_letter_code
_entity_poly.pdbx_strand_id
1 'polypeptide(L)'
;MKQILARRVVAEALGTAFLLAAVVGSGIMAERLAGANIALALLANTIATGAALLALILTFGPVSGAHFNPIVSLSSLLEKAINWKEFALYCCAQVIGAIAGVMLANTMFSLPVISLSRHSRGGVEQLLSEFVASFGLVMVIAGCVRYRWNAVAIAVAAYISAAYWFTPSTSFANPAVTIARSLSDTFTGIAPNNVFGFVVAQFLGGVAATVLFQWLIPKIKHE
;
A
#
# COMPACT_ATOMS: atom_id res chain seq x y z
N MET A 1 9.16 -14.28 -20.20
CA MET A 1 10.56 -13.74 -20.05
C MET A 1 10.62 -12.90 -18.79
N LYS A 2 11.55 -13.17 -17.86
CA LYS A 2 11.75 -12.34 -16.66
C LYS A 2 12.33 -10.98 -17.10
N GLN A 3 11.65 -9.89 -16.76
CA GLN A 3 12.14 -8.53 -17.05
C GLN A 3 13.47 -8.25 -16.34
N ILE A 4 14.32 -7.42 -16.94
CA ILE A 4 15.57 -7.00 -16.29
C ILE A 4 15.28 -6.23 -14.99
N LEU A 5 16.12 -6.42 -13.97
CA LEU A 5 15.88 -5.88 -12.64
C LEU A 5 15.66 -4.35 -12.63
N ALA A 6 16.40 -3.61 -13.44
CA ALA A 6 16.24 -2.15 -13.55
C ALA A 6 14.81 -1.75 -13.96
N ARG A 7 14.22 -2.43 -14.95
CA ARG A 7 12.83 -2.15 -15.39
C ARG A 7 11.82 -2.45 -14.27
N ARG A 8 12.04 -3.54 -13.54
CA ARG A 8 11.21 -3.94 -12.41
C ARG A 8 11.27 -2.89 -11.29
N VAL A 9 12.46 -2.42 -10.95
CA VAL A 9 12.68 -1.38 -9.91
C VAL A 9 12.02 -0.05 -10.32
N VAL A 10 12.15 0.36 -11.57
CA VAL A 10 11.50 1.57 -12.08
C VAL A 10 9.97 1.41 -12.06
N ALA A 11 9.44 0.24 -12.41
CA ALA A 11 8.00 -0.03 -12.34
C ALA A 11 7.47 0.06 -10.91
N GLU A 12 8.21 -0.45 -9.91
CA GLU A 12 7.86 -0.30 -8.50
C GLU A 12 7.86 1.17 -8.06
N ALA A 13 8.88 1.95 -8.44
CA ALA A 13 8.95 3.38 -8.12
C ALA A 13 7.79 4.16 -8.75
N LEU A 14 7.54 3.99 -10.06
CA LEU A 14 6.47 4.67 -10.76
C LEU A 14 5.09 4.25 -10.25
N GLY A 15 4.84 2.96 -10.10
CA GLY A 15 3.56 2.46 -9.60
C GLY A 15 3.26 2.97 -8.19
N THR A 16 4.26 2.99 -7.31
CA THR A 16 4.09 3.54 -5.95
C THR A 16 3.90 5.05 -5.98
N ALA A 17 4.59 5.78 -6.87
CA ALA A 17 4.41 7.23 -7.02
C ALA A 17 2.97 7.57 -7.46
N PHE A 18 2.46 6.90 -8.49
CA PHE A 18 1.08 7.11 -8.93
C PHE A 18 0.05 6.66 -7.89
N LEU A 19 0.33 5.60 -7.15
CA LEU A 19 -0.53 5.17 -6.03
C LEU A 19 -0.64 6.29 -4.99
N LEU A 20 0.48 6.85 -4.55
CA LEU A 20 0.48 7.93 -3.55
C LEU A 20 -0.11 9.23 -4.10
N ALA A 21 0.14 9.56 -5.35
CA ALA A 21 -0.52 10.70 -6.00
C ALA A 21 -2.05 10.51 -6.01
N ALA A 22 -2.54 9.30 -6.27
CA ALA A 22 -3.97 8.99 -6.22
C ALA A 22 -4.52 9.06 -4.79
N VAL A 23 -3.87 8.42 -3.81
CA VAL A 23 -4.32 8.40 -2.41
C VAL A 23 -4.36 9.80 -1.81
N VAL A 24 -3.26 10.55 -1.92
CA VAL A 24 -3.17 11.90 -1.33
C VAL A 24 -3.99 12.90 -2.13
N GLY A 25 -3.88 12.88 -3.45
CA GLY A 25 -4.62 13.81 -4.31
C GLY A 25 -6.13 13.64 -4.19
N SER A 26 -6.64 12.40 -4.20
CA SER A 26 -8.08 12.17 -4.02
C SER A 26 -8.55 12.53 -2.60
N GLY A 27 -7.70 12.34 -1.59
CA GLY A 27 -8.00 12.79 -0.22
C GLY A 27 -8.15 14.31 -0.13
N ILE A 28 -7.23 15.07 -0.73
CA ILE A 28 -7.29 16.54 -0.79
C ILE A 28 -8.55 16.99 -1.54
N MET A 29 -8.82 16.42 -2.70
CA MET A 29 -10.00 16.76 -3.50
C MET A 29 -11.29 16.44 -2.75
N ALA A 30 -11.36 15.25 -2.15
CA ALA A 30 -12.53 14.82 -1.41
C ALA A 30 -12.81 15.72 -0.19
N GLU A 31 -11.79 16.07 0.58
CA GLU A 31 -11.92 16.98 1.71
C GLU A 31 -12.44 18.35 1.27
N ARG A 32 -11.90 18.90 0.15
CA ARG A 32 -12.35 20.19 -0.40
C ARG A 32 -13.81 20.20 -0.88
N LEU A 33 -14.28 19.07 -1.43
CA LEU A 33 -15.60 18.97 -2.05
C LEU A 33 -16.69 18.44 -1.11
N ALA A 34 -16.31 17.76 -0.02
CA ALA A 34 -17.28 17.07 0.84
C ALA A 34 -18.04 17.99 1.80
N GLY A 35 -17.74 19.30 1.86
CA GLY A 35 -18.46 20.24 2.72
C GLY A 35 -18.44 19.83 4.20
N ALA A 36 -17.30 19.43 4.72
CA ALA A 36 -17.09 18.89 6.07
C ALA A 36 -17.73 17.50 6.34
N ASN A 37 -18.30 16.84 5.35
CA ASN A 37 -18.79 15.46 5.48
C ASN A 37 -17.63 14.46 5.34
N ILE A 38 -17.07 14.06 6.48
CA ILE A 38 -15.90 13.14 6.55
C ILE A 38 -16.21 11.79 5.90
N ALA A 39 -17.44 11.28 6.03
CA ALA A 39 -17.82 10.00 5.44
C ALA A 39 -17.81 10.07 3.90
N LEU A 40 -18.28 11.18 3.32
CA LEU A 40 -18.24 11.39 1.88
C LEU A 40 -16.79 11.55 1.39
N ALA A 41 -15.96 12.27 2.13
CA ALA A 41 -14.53 12.41 1.81
C ALA A 41 -13.83 11.04 1.83
N LEU A 42 -14.08 10.22 2.85
CA LEU A 42 -13.52 8.87 2.94
C LEU A 42 -14.03 7.97 1.80
N LEU A 43 -15.31 8.04 1.45
CA LEU A 43 -15.89 7.25 0.36
C LEU A 43 -15.22 7.58 -0.98
N ALA A 44 -15.10 8.86 -1.32
CA ALA A 44 -14.47 9.29 -2.55
C ALA A 44 -12.98 8.87 -2.60
N ASN A 45 -12.25 9.04 -1.49
CA ASN A 45 -10.85 8.58 -1.38
C ASN A 45 -10.73 7.07 -1.53
N THR A 46 -11.64 6.29 -0.93
CA THR A 46 -11.70 4.83 -1.04
C THR A 46 -11.88 4.37 -2.49
N ILE A 47 -12.85 4.95 -3.20
CA ILE A 47 -13.13 4.59 -4.60
C ILE A 47 -11.92 4.92 -5.49
N ALA A 48 -11.35 6.11 -5.34
CA ALA A 48 -10.19 6.53 -6.12
C ALA A 48 -8.96 5.65 -5.86
N THR A 49 -8.70 5.29 -4.59
CA THR A 49 -7.59 4.42 -4.21
C THR A 49 -7.78 3.00 -4.77
N GLY A 50 -8.97 2.42 -4.63
CA GLY A 50 -9.27 1.10 -5.18
C GLY A 50 -9.13 1.05 -6.70
N ALA A 51 -9.66 2.05 -7.40
CA ALA A 51 -9.54 2.16 -8.85
C ALA A 51 -8.08 2.33 -9.31
N ALA A 52 -7.30 3.16 -8.59
CA ALA A 52 -5.87 3.33 -8.86
C ALA A 52 -5.10 2.03 -8.65
N LEU A 53 -5.32 1.32 -7.54
CA LEU A 53 -4.70 0.02 -7.29
C LEU A 53 -5.01 -0.98 -8.41
N LEU A 54 -6.27 -1.10 -8.81
CA LEU A 54 -6.66 -1.97 -9.90
C LEU A 54 -5.91 -1.65 -11.19
N ALA A 55 -5.92 -0.40 -11.60
CA ALA A 55 -5.26 0.03 -12.84
C ALA A 55 -3.74 -0.18 -12.79
N LEU A 56 -3.09 0.19 -11.68
CA LEU A 56 -1.64 0.10 -11.53
C LEU A 56 -1.17 -1.35 -11.44
N ILE A 57 -1.90 -2.22 -10.72
CA ILE A 57 -1.55 -3.65 -10.64
C ILE A 57 -1.70 -4.32 -12.00
N LEU A 58 -2.75 -4.02 -12.75
CA LEU A 58 -2.91 -4.54 -14.12
C LEU A 58 -1.80 -4.05 -15.06
N THR A 59 -1.39 -2.79 -14.93
CA THR A 59 -0.36 -2.20 -15.78
C THR A 59 1.04 -2.74 -15.48
N PHE A 60 1.43 -2.79 -14.22
CA PHE A 60 2.80 -3.10 -13.81
C PHE A 60 3.00 -4.53 -13.34
N GLY A 61 1.92 -5.28 -13.09
CA GLY A 61 2.00 -6.68 -12.69
C GLY A 61 2.86 -7.54 -13.61
N PRO A 62 2.69 -7.47 -14.94
CA PRO A 62 3.54 -8.20 -15.88
C PRO A 62 5.02 -7.77 -15.88
N VAL A 63 5.33 -6.57 -15.36
CA VAL A 63 6.69 -6.01 -15.35
C VAL A 63 7.44 -6.36 -14.07
N SER A 64 6.89 -5.99 -12.90
CA SER A 64 7.56 -6.12 -11.59
C SER A 64 6.88 -7.08 -10.61
N GLY A 65 5.64 -7.47 -10.89
CA GLY A 65 4.74 -8.09 -9.94
C GLY A 65 3.84 -7.09 -9.22
N ALA A 66 4.07 -5.78 -9.45
CA ALA A 66 3.29 -4.67 -8.87
C ALA A 66 3.12 -4.79 -7.34
N HIS A 67 4.21 -4.95 -6.62
CA HIS A 67 4.17 -5.04 -5.16
C HIS A 67 3.76 -3.70 -4.54
N PHE A 68 4.40 -2.60 -4.94
CA PHE A 68 4.17 -1.22 -4.45
C PHE A 68 4.15 -1.10 -2.92
N ASN A 69 4.66 -2.11 -2.23
CA ASN A 69 4.49 -2.28 -0.79
C ASN A 69 5.63 -3.14 -0.22
N PRO A 70 6.41 -2.63 0.75
CA PRO A 70 7.48 -3.40 1.41
C PRO A 70 7.00 -4.70 2.07
N ILE A 71 5.75 -4.77 2.57
CA ILE A 71 5.22 -6.00 3.18
C ILE A 71 4.97 -7.06 2.13
N VAL A 72 4.41 -6.68 0.98
CA VAL A 72 4.20 -7.58 -0.15
C VAL A 72 5.54 -8.08 -0.68
N SER A 73 6.53 -7.20 -0.75
CA SER A 73 7.90 -7.57 -1.13
C SER A 73 8.55 -8.51 -0.12
N LEU A 74 8.33 -8.30 1.19
CA LEU A 74 8.80 -9.20 2.24
C LEU A 74 8.13 -10.58 2.15
N SER A 75 6.81 -10.61 1.98
CA SER A 75 6.08 -11.87 1.76
C SER A 75 6.64 -12.64 0.56
N SER A 76 6.89 -11.95 -0.56
CA SER A 76 7.49 -12.55 -1.75
C SER A 76 8.93 -13.05 -1.52
N LEU A 77 9.71 -12.39 -0.66
CA LEU A 77 11.02 -12.85 -0.23
C LEU A 77 10.93 -14.13 0.61
N LEU A 78 10.04 -14.15 1.61
CA LEU A 78 9.80 -15.32 2.47
C LEU A 78 9.27 -16.53 1.66
N GLU A 79 8.50 -16.26 0.61
CA GLU A 79 8.04 -17.25 -0.36
C GLU A 79 9.12 -17.65 -1.38
N LYS A 80 10.32 -17.07 -1.32
CA LYS A 80 11.43 -17.28 -2.26
C LYS A 80 11.10 -16.93 -3.73
N ALA A 81 10.12 -16.06 -3.94
CA ALA A 81 9.76 -15.55 -5.27
C ALA A 81 10.74 -14.46 -5.76
N ILE A 82 11.33 -13.72 -4.83
CA ILE A 82 12.40 -12.75 -5.06
C ILE A 82 13.57 -13.02 -4.10
N ASN A 83 14.76 -12.51 -4.44
CA ASN A 83 15.93 -12.59 -3.56
C ASN A 83 16.13 -11.31 -2.74
N TRP A 84 17.09 -11.33 -1.78
CA TRP A 84 17.37 -10.20 -0.89
C TRP A 84 17.75 -8.90 -1.62
N LYS A 85 18.49 -9.00 -2.73
CA LYS A 85 18.86 -7.83 -3.54
C LYS A 85 17.62 -7.22 -4.20
N GLU A 86 16.75 -8.05 -4.77
CA GLU A 86 15.50 -7.61 -5.37
C GLU A 86 14.59 -6.96 -4.31
N PHE A 87 14.47 -7.59 -3.13
CA PHE A 87 13.69 -7.05 -2.01
C PHE A 87 14.18 -5.66 -1.58
N ALA A 88 15.48 -5.51 -1.32
CA ALA A 88 16.04 -4.23 -0.88
C ALA A 88 15.83 -3.13 -1.92
N LEU A 89 16.07 -3.42 -3.21
CA LEU A 89 15.85 -2.47 -4.30
C LEU A 89 14.38 -2.10 -4.47
N TYR A 90 13.46 -3.06 -4.29
CA TYR A 90 12.01 -2.79 -4.31
C TYR A 90 11.61 -1.87 -3.17
N CYS A 91 12.03 -2.16 -1.93
CA CYS A 91 11.71 -1.31 -0.78
C CYS A 91 12.21 0.13 -0.97
N CYS A 92 13.46 0.30 -1.44
CA CYS A 92 14.01 1.62 -1.74
C CYS A 92 13.19 2.35 -2.83
N ALA A 93 12.88 1.66 -3.93
CA ALA A 93 12.10 2.21 -5.04
C ALA A 93 10.69 2.60 -4.60
N GLN A 94 10.04 1.77 -3.80
CA GLN A 94 8.70 2.01 -3.25
C GLN A 94 8.69 3.23 -2.33
N VAL A 95 9.65 3.37 -1.42
CA VAL A 95 9.74 4.54 -0.52
C VAL A 95 10.02 5.82 -1.30
N ILE A 96 10.99 5.80 -2.21
CA ILE A 96 11.31 6.97 -3.06
C ILE A 96 10.10 7.33 -3.93
N GLY A 97 9.48 6.36 -4.56
CA GLY A 97 8.26 6.56 -5.36
C GLY A 97 7.11 7.13 -4.54
N ALA A 98 6.88 6.59 -3.34
CA ALA A 98 5.84 7.07 -2.43
C ALA A 98 6.04 8.55 -2.07
N ILE A 99 7.26 8.94 -1.69
CA ILE A 99 7.60 10.34 -1.37
C ILE A 99 7.38 11.23 -2.59
N ALA A 100 7.87 10.82 -3.76
CA ALA A 100 7.67 11.56 -5.01
C ALA A 100 6.18 11.72 -5.36
N GLY A 101 5.36 10.70 -5.13
CA GLY A 101 3.92 10.74 -5.35
C GLY A 101 3.19 11.72 -4.41
N VAL A 102 3.58 11.77 -3.13
CA VAL A 102 3.08 12.77 -2.18
C VAL A 102 3.45 14.19 -2.60
N MET A 103 4.72 14.40 -2.94
CA MET A 103 5.19 15.72 -3.41
C MET A 103 4.43 16.16 -4.67
N LEU A 104 4.22 15.26 -5.61
CA LEU A 104 3.44 15.50 -6.82
C LEU A 104 1.99 15.88 -6.49
N ALA A 105 1.33 15.12 -5.61
CA ALA A 105 -0.03 15.43 -5.17
C ALA A 105 -0.11 16.83 -4.53
N ASN A 106 0.74 17.12 -3.57
CA ASN A 106 0.78 18.44 -2.91
C ASN A 106 0.96 19.57 -3.95
N THR A 107 1.88 19.39 -4.89
CA THR A 107 2.15 20.39 -5.95
C THR A 107 0.94 20.59 -6.86
N MET A 108 0.28 19.51 -7.32
CA MET A 108 -0.92 19.59 -8.18
C MET A 108 -2.08 20.35 -7.50
N PHE A 109 -2.13 20.33 -6.16
CA PHE A 109 -3.16 21.02 -5.39
C PHE A 109 -2.72 22.37 -4.82
N SER A 110 -1.57 22.89 -5.27
CA SER A 110 -1.00 24.17 -4.82
C SER A 110 -0.74 24.21 -3.31
N LEU A 111 -0.37 23.08 -2.73
CA LEU A 111 0.08 22.96 -1.34
C LEU A 111 1.62 22.99 -1.27
N PRO A 112 2.21 23.28 -0.09
CA PRO A 112 3.64 23.10 0.12
C PRO A 112 4.09 21.69 -0.28
N VAL A 113 5.18 21.58 -1.04
CA VAL A 113 5.68 20.31 -1.57
C VAL A 113 5.84 19.26 -0.48
N ILE A 114 6.32 19.69 0.70
CA ILE A 114 6.42 18.89 1.92
C ILE A 114 5.84 19.70 3.07
N SER A 115 4.94 19.08 3.83
CA SER A 115 4.39 19.59 5.09
C SER A 115 4.22 18.45 6.06
N LEU A 116 4.90 18.48 7.21
CA LEU A 116 4.78 17.40 8.20
C LEU A 116 3.35 17.32 8.74
N SER A 117 2.78 16.13 8.64
CA SER A 117 1.39 15.92 9.08
C SER A 117 1.23 16.03 10.60
N ARG A 118 0.15 16.69 11.01
CA ARG A 118 -0.30 16.79 12.39
C ARG A 118 -1.43 15.82 12.74
N HIS A 119 -1.91 15.03 11.77
CA HIS A 119 -2.95 14.05 12.00
C HIS A 119 -2.45 12.91 12.90
N SER A 120 -2.83 12.94 14.19
CA SER A 120 -2.51 11.87 15.12
C SER A 120 -3.30 10.60 14.79
N ARG A 121 -2.59 9.48 14.68
CA ARG A 121 -3.13 8.13 14.48
C ARG A 121 -2.52 7.17 15.50
N GLY A 122 -2.47 7.60 16.76
CA GLY A 122 -1.94 6.81 17.87
C GLY A 122 -3.01 5.95 18.53
N GLY A 123 -2.56 4.99 19.35
CA GLY A 123 -3.44 4.11 20.13
C GLY A 123 -3.32 2.65 19.70
N VAL A 124 -3.64 1.75 20.64
CA VAL A 124 -3.56 0.29 20.42
C VAL A 124 -4.54 -0.15 19.33
N GLU A 125 -5.70 0.47 19.27
CA GLU A 125 -6.73 0.22 18.25
C GLU A 125 -6.25 0.53 16.84
N GLN A 126 -5.45 1.57 16.66
CA GLN A 126 -4.85 1.93 15.39
C GLN A 126 -3.77 0.91 14.97
N LEU A 127 -2.93 0.49 15.91
CA LEU A 127 -1.89 -0.52 15.66
C LEU A 127 -2.51 -1.89 15.35
N LEU A 128 -3.54 -2.30 16.10
CA LEU A 128 -4.28 -3.52 15.82
C LEU A 128 -4.93 -3.46 14.43
N SER A 129 -5.48 -2.31 14.05
CA SER A 129 -6.05 -2.10 12.72
C SER A 129 -5.02 -2.31 11.61
N GLU A 130 -3.82 -1.77 11.77
CA GLU A 130 -2.76 -1.91 10.77
C GLU A 130 -2.24 -3.36 10.70
N PHE A 131 -2.17 -4.06 11.83
CA PHE A 131 -1.88 -5.49 11.85
C PHE A 131 -2.94 -6.26 11.04
N VAL A 132 -4.23 -6.05 11.34
CA VAL A 132 -5.35 -6.75 10.67
C VAL A 132 -5.41 -6.40 9.18
N ALA A 133 -5.25 -5.12 8.82
CA ALA A 133 -5.26 -4.68 7.44
C ALA A 133 -4.12 -5.31 6.62
N SER A 134 -2.93 -5.36 7.19
CA SER A 134 -1.75 -5.93 6.53
C SER A 134 -1.80 -7.46 6.45
N PHE A 135 -2.29 -8.10 7.52
CA PHE A 135 -2.54 -9.54 7.52
C PHE A 135 -3.52 -9.92 6.40
N GLY A 136 -4.67 -9.25 6.33
CA GLY A 136 -5.68 -9.55 5.32
C GLY A 136 -5.24 -9.23 3.90
N LEU A 137 -4.44 -8.17 3.70
CA LEU A 137 -3.86 -7.87 2.39
C LEU A 137 -2.97 -9.02 1.90
N VAL A 138 -2.03 -9.48 2.73
CA VAL A 138 -1.14 -10.59 2.38
C VAL A 138 -1.91 -11.90 2.22
N MET A 139 -2.91 -12.15 3.06
CA MET A 139 -3.84 -13.28 2.94
C MET A 139 -4.51 -13.32 1.55
N VAL A 140 -5.10 -12.20 1.13
CA VAL A 140 -5.78 -12.09 -0.16
C VAL A 140 -4.81 -12.32 -1.32
N ILE A 141 -3.63 -11.71 -1.25
CA ILE A 141 -2.58 -11.90 -2.27
C ILE A 141 -2.16 -13.36 -2.31
N ALA A 142 -1.85 -13.97 -1.16
CA ALA A 142 -1.40 -15.37 -1.10
C ALA A 142 -2.42 -16.35 -1.69
N GLY A 143 -3.71 -16.16 -1.38
CA GLY A 143 -4.78 -16.96 -1.95
C GLY A 143 -4.92 -16.79 -3.45
N CYS A 144 -4.94 -15.53 -3.91
CA CYS A 144 -5.11 -15.23 -5.35
C CYS A 144 -3.92 -15.68 -6.18
N VAL A 145 -2.69 -15.44 -5.73
CA VAL A 145 -1.46 -15.85 -6.45
C VAL A 145 -1.43 -17.35 -6.67
N ARG A 146 -1.95 -18.16 -5.74
CA ARG A 146 -1.94 -19.63 -5.84
C ARG A 146 -3.03 -20.21 -6.73
N TYR A 147 -4.21 -19.61 -6.71
CA TYR A 147 -5.38 -20.21 -7.36
C TYR A 147 -6.04 -19.36 -8.44
N ARG A 148 -5.81 -18.05 -8.43
CA ARG A 148 -6.55 -17.09 -9.25
C ARG A 148 -5.68 -15.89 -9.62
N TRP A 149 -4.50 -16.13 -10.18
CA TRP A 149 -3.54 -15.07 -10.52
C TRP A 149 -4.18 -13.86 -11.22
N ASN A 150 -5.08 -14.10 -12.17
CA ASN A 150 -5.78 -13.05 -12.90
C ASN A 150 -6.74 -12.21 -12.03
N ALA A 151 -7.07 -12.67 -10.83
CA ALA A 151 -7.95 -11.96 -9.91
C ALA A 151 -7.18 -11.08 -8.89
N VAL A 152 -5.85 -11.17 -8.81
CA VAL A 152 -5.05 -10.45 -7.80
C VAL A 152 -5.36 -8.96 -7.80
N ALA A 153 -5.39 -8.31 -8.96
CA ALA A 153 -5.63 -6.87 -9.07
C ALA A 153 -7.01 -6.47 -8.52
N ILE A 154 -8.05 -7.22 -8.89
CA ILE A 154 -9.41 -6.98 -8.44
C ILE A 154 -9.54 -7.27 -6.94
N ALA A 155 -8.97 -8.38 -6.47
CA ALA A 155 -9.08 -8.80 -5.07
C ALA A 155 -8.35 -7.82 -4.13
N VAL A 156 -7.15 -7.36 -4.50
CA VAL A 156 -6.39 -6.36 -3.74
C VAL A 156 -7.14 -5.03 -3.70
N ALA A 157 -7.63 -4.55 -4.85
CA ALA A 157 -8.39 -3.30 -4.92
C ALA A 157 -9.66 -3.38 -4.05
N ALA A 158 -10.42 -4.46 -4.15
CA ALA A 158 -11.62 -4.69 -3.36
C ALA A 158 -11.31 -4.79 -1.86
N TYR A 159 -10.27 -5.55 -1.49
CA TYR A 159 -9.88 -5.69 -0.09
C TYR A 159 -9.46 -4.34 0.54
N ILE A 160 -8.59 -3.58 -0.13
CA ILE A 160 -8.18 -2.26 0.39
C ILE A 160 -9.37 -1.31 0.47
N SER A 161 -10.26 -1.30 -0.52
CA SER A 161 -11.47 -0.49 -0.47
C SER A 161 -12.36 -0.86 0.73
N ALA A 162 -12.52 -2.14 1.03
CA ALA A 162 -13.25 -2.59 2.21
C ALA A 162 -12.53 -2.19 3.50
N ALA A 163 -11.20 -2.36 3.56
CA ALA A 163 -10.39 -2.11 4.75
C ALA A 163 -10.37 -0.63 5.15
N TYR A 164 -10.52 0.30 4.23
CA TYR A 164 -10.74 1.72 4.54
C TYR A 164 -11.92 1.94 5.50
N TRP A 165 -12.91 1.03 5.51
CA TRP A 165 -14.16 1.18 6.25
C TRP A 165 -14.25 0.30 7.49
N PHE A 166 -13.64 -0.87 7.50
CA PHE A 166 -13.71 -1.74 8.67
C PHE A 166 -12.51 -1.58 9.63
N THR A 167 -11.53 -0.72 9.29
CA THR A 167 -10.40 -0.42 10.15
C THR A 167 -10.38 1.07 10.53
N PRO A 168 -10.26 1.45 11.81
CA PRO A 168 -10.19 2.86 12.22
C PRO A 168 -8.92 3.56 11.73
N SER A 169 -7.86 2.83 11.35
CA SER A 169 -6.67 3.39 10.72
C SER A 169 -6.90 3.80 9.26
N THR A 170 -8.01 3.40 8.65
CA THR A 170 -8.27 3.48 7.21
C THR A 170 -7.27 2.69 6.36
N SER A 171 -6.71 1.62 6.92
CA SER A 171 -5.89 0.63 6.22
C SER A 171 -4.75 1.21 5.39
N PHE A 172 -3.71 1.72 6.03
CA PHE A 172 -2.49 2.06 5.29
C PHE A 172 -1.85 0.80 4.73
N ALA A 173 -1.73 -0.24 5.59
CA ALA A 173 -1.26 -1.58 5.25
C ALA A 173 0.01 -1.60 4.38
N ASN A 174 0.86 -0.57 4.48
CA ASN A 174 1.99 -0.35 3.59
C ASN A 174 3.02 0.60 4.22
N PRO A 175 4.22 0.14 4.59
CA PRO A 175 5.27 0.98 5.18
C PRO A 175 5.69 2.18 4.31
N ALA A 176 5.79 2.00 2.98
CA ALA A 176 6.17 3.10 2.09
C ALA A 176 5.09 4.19 2.06
N VAL A 177 3.82 3.80 1.99
CA VAL A 177 2.66 4.70 2.11
C VAL A 177 2.67 5.42 3.46
N THR A 178 2.91 4.70 4.55
CA THR A 178 2.93 5.24 5.91
C THR A 178 4.00 6.31 6.08
N ILE A 179 5.23 6.02 5.63
CA ILE A 179 6.33 6.98 5.67
C ILE A 179 6.01 8.22 4.83
N ALA A 180 5.57 8.03 3.60
CA ALA A 180 5.33 9.15 2.68
C ALA A 180 4.18 10.05 3.12
N ARG A 181 3.09 9.49 3.66
CA ARG A 181 1.92 10.27 4.14
C ARG A 181 2.24 11.14 5.35
N SER A 182 3.36 10.91 6.06
CA SER A 182 3.81 11.82 7.12
C SER A 182 4.33 13.16 6.58
N LEU A 183 4.58 13.25 5.27
CA LEU A 183 5.08 14.44 4.59
C LEU A 183 3.97 15.31 3.96
N SER A 184 2.70 15.03 4.27
CA SER A 184 1.55 15.82 3.80
C SER A 184 0.53 16.03 4.92
N ASP A 185 0.37 17.30 5.34
CA ASP A 185 -0.62 17.70 6.37
C ASP A 185 -2.00 17.87 5.71
N THR A 186 -2.59 16.76 5.28
CA THR A 186 -3.87 16.68 4.57
C THR A 186 -4.73 15.58 5.16
N PHE A 187 -5.95 15.42 4.68
CA PHE A 187 -6.91 14.39 5.10
C PHE A 187 -6.29 12.99 5.27
N THR A 188 -5.36 12.65 4.38
CA THR A 188 -4.74 11.32 4.39
C THR A 188 -3.48 11.22 5.26
N GLY A 189 -3.05 12.28 5.92
CA GLY A 189 -1.80 12.37 6.66
C GLY A 189 -1.71 11.45 7.89
N ILE A 190 -0.50 11.31 8.40
CA ILE A 190 -0.16 10.67 9.68
C ILE A 190 0.96 11.43 10.36
N ALA A 191 0.82 11.75 11.64
CA ALA A 191 1.87 12.42 12.40
C ALA A 191 3.15 11.57 12.45
N PRO A 192 4.35 12.16 12.25
CA PRO A 192 5.62 11.42 12.18
C PRO A 192 5.89 10.49 13.37
N ASN A 193 5.46 10.88 14.57
CA ASN A 193 5.61 10.07 15.79
C ASN A 193 4.77 8.78 15.79
N ASN A 194 3.75 8.67 14.94
CA ASN A 194 2.92 7.46 14.82
C ASN A 194 3.43 6.50 13.72
N VAL A 195 4.32 6.95 12.85
CA VAL A 195 4.83 6.15 11.69
C VAL A 195 5.48 4.85 12.15
N PHE A 196 6.37 4.91 13.14
CA PHE A 196 7.10 3.73 13.60
C PHE A 196 6.17 2.61 14.08
N GLY A 197 5.19 2.95 14.92
CA GLY A 197 4.20 1.97 15.42
C GLY A 197 3.40 1.30 14.30
N PHE A 198 2.94 2.09 13.33
CA PHE A 198 2.24 1.58 12.15
C PHE A 198 3.11 0.61 11.34
N VAL A 199 4.34 1.00 11.03
CA VAL A 199 5.27 0.16 10.26
C VAL A 199 5.54 -1.18 10.96
N VAL A 200 5.75 -1.17 12.27
CA VAL A 200 5.94 -2.40 13.07
C VAL A 200 4.69 -3.29 13.02
N ALA A 201 3.50 -2.73 13.28
CA ALA A 201 2.25 -3.47 13.24
C ALA A 201 1.98 -4.08 11.86
N GLN A 202 2.27 -3.33 10.80
CA GLN A 202 2.14 -3.75 9.41
C GLN A 202 3.06 -4.94 9.10
N PHE A 203 4.33 -4.87 9.46
CA PHE A 203 5.26 -6.00 9.25
C PHE A 203 4.84 -7.24 10.03
N LEU A 204 4.42 -7.09 11.27
CA LEU A 204 3.93 -8.22 12.08
C LEU A 204 2.71 -8.87 11.44
N GLY A 205 1.73 -8.10 10.97
CA GLY A 205 0.55 -8.60 10.27
C GLY A 205 0.90 -9.35 8.98
N GLY A 206 1.77 -8.75 8.14
CA GLY A 206 2.18 -9.36 6.88
C GLY A 206 2.99 -10.65 7.06
N VAL A 207 3.91 -10.69 8.04
CA VAL A 207 4.69 -11.90 8.35
C VAL A 207 3.77 -12.99 8.90
N ALA A 208 2.87 -12.66 9.84
CA ALA A 208 1.90 -13.61 10.39
C ALA A 208 1.03 -14.24 9.30
N ALA A 209 0.52 -13.43 8.37
CA ALA A 209 -0.24 -13.93 7.23
C ALA A 209 0.61 -14.84 6.32
N THR A 210 1.84 -14.43 6.01
CA THR A 210 2.74 -15.22 5.15
C THR A 210 2.98 -16.61 5.75
N VAL A 211 3.32 -16.68 7.05
CA VAL A 211 3.58 -17.94 7.74
C VAL A 211 2.34 -18.83 7.79
N LEU A 212 1.19 -18.24 8.16
CA LEU A 212 -0.06 -18.98 8.22
C LEU A 212 -0.45 -19.54 6.84
N PHE A 213 -0.35 -18.72 5.80
CA PHE A 213 -0.79 -19.13 4.46
C PHE A 213 0.19 -20.06 3.74
N GLN A 214 1.47 -20.06 4.12
CA GLN A 214 2.41 -21.12 3.70
C GLN A 214 1.98 -22.49 4.21
N TRP A 215 1.41 -22.56 5.43
CA TRP A 215 0.88 -23.79 6.01
C TRP A 215 -0.51 -24.12 5.47
N LEU A 216 -1.42 -23.15 5.45
CA LEU A 216 -2.82 -23.35 5.08
C LEU A 216 -2.99 -23.71 3.59
N ILE A 217 -2.17 -23.10 2.73
CA ILE A 217 -2.22 -23.27 1.27
C ILE A 217 -0.82 -23.66 0.77
N PRO A 218 -0.41 -24.93 0.90
CA PRO A 218 0.90 -25.36 0.45
C PRO A 218 1.08 -25.15 -1.05
N LYS A 219 2.33 -24.90 -1.48
CA LYS A 219 2.66 -24.81 -2.91
C LYS A 219 2.31 -26.11 -3.61
N ILE A 220 1.56 -26.05 -4.70
CA ILE A 220 1.34 -27.20 -5.57
C ILE A 220 2.72 -27.56 -6.15
N LYS A 221 3.26 -28.71 -5.77
CA LYS A 221 4.44 -29.28 -6.46
C LYS A 221 3.94 -29.71 -7.84
N HIS A 222 4.34 -29.03 -8.89
CA HIS A 222 4.25 -29.60 -10.23
C HIS A 222 5.33 -30.69 -10.29
N GLU A 223 4.91 -31.96 -10.23
CA GLU A 223 5.73 -33.10 -10.59
C GLU A 223 6.05 -33.10 -12.08
#